data_1fa0cfdbdb2d82d388c1580d3159251b
#
_entry.id   1fa0cfdbdb2d82d388c1580d3159251b
#
_cell.length_a   1.000
_cell.length_b   1.000
_cell.length_c   1.000
_cell.angle_alpha   90.00
_cell.angle_beta   90.00
_cell.angle_gamma   90.00
#
_symmetry.space_group_name_H-M   'P 1'
#
loop_
_entity.id
_entity.type
_entity.pdbx_description
1 polymer ?
#
loop_
_entity_poly.entity_id
_entity_poly.type
_entity_poly.pdbx_seq_one_letter_code
_entity_poly.pdbx_strand_id
1 'polypeptide(L)'
;MNMQAHLAVLAAAVSIYPAFAQQFGTAENLAPDIPTPQPIVERMLEAAHVKPGELVYDLGSGDGRVVITAAQKFGARAVGVEIRPDLCRIASERIKAMGLEDRVKIVQGSALRVDLSPADVVTMFLLTTSNERLKPTLEKYLKPRTRVVSNQFPIKGWKPVETVRARAGAMGYSIYVYEIGHTE
;
A
#
# COMPACT_ATOMS: atom_id res chain seq x y z
N MET A 1 23.85 -0.37 54.44
CA MET A 1 23.45 -1.34 53.40
C MET A 1 22.68 -0.57 52.34
N ASN A 2 23.23 -0.51 51.14
CA ASN A 2 23.04 0.55 50.15
C ASN A 2 21.68 0.54 49.43
N MET A 3 20.96 1.63 49.62
CA MET A 3 19.68 1.96 48.96
C MET A 3 19.89 2.73 47.63
N GLN A 4 21.04 2.62 46.99
CA GLN A 4 21.40 3.36 45.78
C GLN A 4 21.49 2.51 44.50
N ALA A 5 21.23 1.20 44.58
CA ALA A 5 21.40 0.31 43.43
C ALA A 5 20.17 0.08 42.57
N HIS A 6 18.99 0.69 42.89
CA HIS A 6 17.74 0.39 42.17
C HIS A 6 17.23 1.52 41.26
N LEU A 7 17.95 2.64 41.13
CA LEU A 7 17.56 3.75 40.25
C LEU A 7 18.24 3.77 38.87
N ALA A 8 19.19 2.85 38.61
CA ALA A 8 19.95 2.89 37.36
C ALA A 8 19.32 2.02 36.19
N VAL A 9 18.30 1.21 36.46
CA VAL A 9 17.76 0.29 35.46
C VAL A 9 16.53 0.88 34.71
N LEU A 10 15.90 1.93 35.21
CA LEU A 10 14.73 2.54 34.57
C LEU A 10 15.06 3.63 33.53
N ALA A 11 16.31 4.07 33.42
CA ALA A 11 16.69 5.13 32.47
C ALA A 11 17.07 4.63 31.07
N ALA A 12 17.30 3.33 30.90
CA ALA A 12 17.71 2.76 29.61
C ALA A 12 16.55 2.37 28.66
N ALA A 13 15.31 2.33 29.16
CA ALA A 13 14.16 1.90 28.37
C ALA A 13 13.47 2.99 27.56
N VAL A 14 13.83 4.27 27.77
CA VAL A 14 13.14 5.41 27.11
C VAL A 14 13.84 5.88 25.83
N SER A 15 15.07 5.39 25.56
CA SER A 15 15.87 5.86 24.41
C SER A 15 15.67 5.09 23.11
N ILE A 16 14.83 4.07 23.07
CA ILE A 16 14.63 3.25 21.85
C ILE A 16 13.47 3.78 20.98
N TYR A 17 12.59 4.61 21.52
CA TYR A 17 11.41 5.14 20.81
C TYR A 17 11.67 6.26 19.77
N PRO A 18 12.69 7.13 19.88
CA PRO A 18 12.92 8.15 18.86
C PRO A 18 13.45 7.62 17.52
N ALA A 19 14.11 6.46 17.50
CA ALA A 19 14.65 5.90 16.26
C ALA A 19 13.55 5.38 15.31
N PHE A 20 12.43 4.88 15.85
CA PHE A 20 11.28 4.46 15.03
C PHE A 20 10.51 5.65 14.42
N ALA A 21 10.42 6.76 15.13
CA ALA A 21 9.74 7.96 14.63
C ALA A 21 10.52 8.68 13.51
N GLN A 22 11.85 8.54 13.47
CA GLN A 22 12.69 9.11 12.41
C GLN A 22 12.67 8.31 11.09
N GLN A 23 12.22 7.08 11.11
CA GLN A 23 12.11 6.23 9.90
C GLN A 23 10.91 6.60 9.01
N PHE A 24 9.94 7.35 9.54
CA PHE A 24 8.78 7.88 8.82
C PHE A 24 8.99 9.35 8.44
N GLY A 25 10.08 9.67 7.82
CA GLY A 25 10.69 10.99 7.51
C GLY A 25 9.81 12.18 7.10
N THR A 26 8.52 12.02 6.87
CA THR A 26 7.56 13.13 6.69
C THR A 26 6.17 12.70 7.16
N ALA A 27 5.32 13.68 7.53
CA ALA A 27 3.91 13.43 7.88
C ALA A 27 3.10 12.77 6.75
N GLU A 28 3.64 12.69 5.54
CA GLU A 28 3.00 12.11 4.35
C GLU A 28 3.51 10.68 4.03
N ASN A 29 4.52 10.19 4.75
CA ASN A 29 4.90 8.78 4.64
C ASN A 29 3.89 7.93 5.42
N LEU A 30 3.18 7.07 4.71
CA LEU A 30 2.00 6.36 5.21
C LEU A 30 2.30 4.94 5.72
N ALA A 31 3.48 4.39 5.45
CA ALA A 31 3.86 3.05 5.90
C ALA A 31 5.38 2.84 5.88
N PRO A 32 5.90 1.89 6.68
CA PRO A 32 7.25 1.38 6.49
C PRO A 32 7.38 0.67 5.14
N ASP A 33 8.60 0.67 4.58
CA ASP A 33 8.92 -0.07 3.37
C ASP A 33 8.99 -1.59 3.67
N ILE A 34 7.85 -2.23 3.58
CA ILE A 34 7.71 -3.69 3.75
C ILE A 34 7.14 -4.25 2.43
N PRO A 35 7.97 -4.90 1.63
CA PRO A 35 7.52 -5.41 0.34
C PRO A 35 6.46 -6.51 0.49
N THR A 36 5.34 -6.38 -0.19
CA THR A 36 4.31 -7.43 -0.26
C THR A 36 4.88 -8.66 -0.97
N PRO A 37 4.82 -9.88 -0.38
CA PRO A 37 5.26 -11.09 -1.06
C PRO A 37 4.54 -11.32 -2.38
N GLN A 38 5.26 -11.81 -3.39
CA GLN A 38 4.71 -11.95 -4.75
C GLN A 38 3.41 -12.77 -4.82
N PRO A 39 3.24 -13.91 -4.11
CA PRO A 39 1.97 -14.63 -4.11
C PRO A 39 0.80 -13.81 -3.54
N ILE A 40 1.08 -12.89 -2.61
CA ILE A 40 0.06 -12.01 -2.03
C ILE A 40 -0.32 -10.90 -3.02
N VAL A 41 0.66 -10.33 -3.75
CA VAL A 41 0.40 -9.38 -4.83
C VAL A 41 -0.56 -9.98 -5.86
N GLU A 42 -0.28 -11.20 -6.31
CA GLU A 42 -1.14 -11.89 -7.27
C GLU A 42 -2.54 -12.10 -6.70
N ARG A 43 -2.62 -12.55 -5.45
CA ARG A 43 -3.90 -12.77 -4.78
C ARG A 43 -4.72 -11.50 -4.58
N MET A 44 -4.06 -10.35 -4.35
CA MET A 44 -4.73 -9.04 -4.27
C MET A 44 -5.38 -8.65 -5.61
N LEU A 45 -4.64 -8.82 -6.71
CA LEU A 45 -5.12 -8.49 -8.05
C LEU A 45 -6.21 -9.47 -8.54
N GLU A 46 -6.11 -10.75 -8.19
CA GLU A 46 -7.15 -11.75 -8.41
C GLU A 46 -8.44 -11.42 -7.65
N ALA A 47 -8.33 -11.11 -6.35
CA ALA A 47 -9.47 -10.74 -5.51
C ALA A 47 -10.16 -9.45 -6.01
N ALA A 48 -9.40 -8.52 -6.57
CA ALA A 48 -9.95 -7.34 -7.24
C ALA A 48 -10.59 -7.66 -8.60
N HIS A 49 -10.49 -8.89 -9.09
CA HIS A 49 -10.93 -9.26 -10.44
C HIS A 49 -10.41 -8.31 -11.53
N VAL A 50 -9.11 -7.96 -11.46
CA VAL A 50 -8.47 -7.06 -12.42
C VAL A 50 -8.59 -7.61 -13.83
N LYS A 51 -9.02 -6.76 -14.78
CA LYS A 51 -9.25 -7.13 -16.17
C LYS A 51 -8.26 -6.44 -17.11
N PRO A 52 -7.98 -7.03 -18.28
CA PRO A 52 -7.18 -6.37 -19.30
C PRO A 52 -7.71 -4.97 -19.65
N GLY A 53 -6.80 -4.00 -19.73
CA GLY A 53 -7.10 -2.61 -20.07
C GLY A 53 -7.57 -1.73 -18.90
N GLU A 54 -7.94 -2.30 -17.76
CA GLU A 54 -8.25 -1.52 -16.54
C GLU A 54 -7.03 -0.74 -16.04
N LEU A 55 -7.29 0.32 -15.29
CA LEU A 55 -6.26 1.16 -14.69
C LEU A 55 -6.14 0.89 -13.19
N VAL A 56 -5.03 0.28 -12.79
CA VAL A 56 -4.69 -0.02 -11.40
C VAL A 56 -3.83 1.08 -10.82
N TYR A 57 -4.21 1.63 -9.67
CA TYR A 57 -3.36 2.51 -8.85
C TYR A 57 -2.85 1.74 -7.64
N ASP A 58 -1.55 1.81 -7.37
CA ASP A 58 -0.93 1.23 -6.16
C ASP A 58 -0.37 2.35 -5.29
N LEU A 59 -0.93 2.50 -4.08
CA LEU A 59 -0.59 3.59 -3.16
C LEU A 59 0.49 3.14 -2.18
N GLY A 60 1.67 3.76 -2.27
CA GLY A 60 2.89 3.28 -1.62
C GLY A 60 3.50 2.14 -2.43
N SER A 61 3.74 2.37 -3.71
CA SER A 61 4.07 1.30 -4.67
C SER A 61 5.46 0.68 -4.47
N GLY A 62 6.31 1.28 -3.64
CA GLY A 62 7.63 0.74 -3.33
C GLY A 62 8.46 0.45 -4.58
N ASP A 63 8.91 -0.78 -4.73
CA ASP A 63 9.70 -1.25 -5.87
C ASP A 63 8.87 -1.55 -7.14
N GLY A 64 7.59 -1.20 -7.15
CA GLY A 64 6.70 -1.33 -8.31
C GLY A 64 6.16 -2.73 -8.56
N ARG A 65 6.35 -3.71 -7.65
CA ARG A 65 5.96 -5.11 -7.91
C ARG A 65 4.48 -5.31 -8.21
N VAL A 66 3.58 -4.56 -7.55
CA VAL A 66 2.14 -4.65 -7.78
C VAL A 66 1.77 -4.15 -9.17
N VAL A 67 2.23 -2.96 -9.55
CA VAL A 67 1.94 -2.36 -10.86
C VAL A 67 2.56 -3.14 -12.02
N ILE A 68 3.76 -3.70 -11.82
CA ILE A 68 4.40 -4.59 -12.79
C ILE A 68 3.58 -5.87 -12.98
N THR A 69 3.15 -6.50 -11.87
CA THR A 69 2.33 -7.71 -11.91
C THR A 69 0.97 -7.45 -12.57
N ALA A 70 0.32 -6.32 -12.27
CA ALA A 70 -0.93 -5.92 -12.89
C ALA A 70 -0.81 -5.83 -14.42
N ALA A 71 0.29 -5.25 -14.91
CA ALA A 71 0.53 -5.14 -16.35
C ALA A 71 0.90 -6.49 -17.00
N GLN A 72 1.78 -7.28 -16.38
CA GLN A 72 2.29 -8.51 -16.98
C GLN A 72 1.29 -9.65 -16.96
N LYS A 73 0.65 -9.86 -15.81
CA LYS A 73 -0.24 -11.04 -15.61
C LYS A 73 -1.69 -10.75 -15.91
N PHE A 74 -2.14 -9.52 -15.71
CA PHE A 74 -3.56 -9.16 -15.86
C PHE A 74 -3.84 -8.29 -17.09
N GLY A 75 -2.79 -7.87 -17.83
CA GLY A 75 -2.96 -7.04 -19.02
C GLY A 75 -3.48 -5.61 -18.71
N ALA A 76 -3.41 -5.19 -17.47
CA ALA A 76 -3.85 -3.88 -17.02
C ALA A 76 -2.85 -2.78 -17.39
N ARG A 77 -3.30 -1.53 -17.36
CA ARG A 77 -2.43 -0.36 -17.19
C ARG A 77 -2.27 -0.08 -15.71
N ALA A 78 -1.15 0.49 -15.28
CA ALA A 78 -0.95 0.70 -13.87
C ALA A 78 -0.16 1.98 -13.56
N VAL A 79 -0.47 2.58 -12.40
CA VAL A 79 0.22 3.76 -11.86
C VAL A 79 0.63 3.45 -10.42
N GLY A 80 1.92 3.44 -10.15
CA GLY A 80 2.45 3.39 -8.80
C GLY A 80 2.65 4.80 -8.24
N VAL A 81 2.13 5.06 -7.08
CA VAL A 81 2.34 6.32 -6.35
C VAL A 81 3.29 6.06 -5.19
N GLU A 82 4.45 6.68 -5.21
CA GLU A 82 5.51 6.46 -4.21
C GLU A 82 6.11 7.80 -3.78
N ILE A 83 6.30 7.97 -2.48
CA ILE A 83 6.83 9.22 -1.94
C ILE A 83 8.37 9.25 -1.91
N ARG A 84 9.00 8.09 -1.85
CA ARG A 84 10.45 7.95 -1.74
C ARG A 84 11.13 7.98 -3.11
N PRO A 85 12.03 8.96 -3.39
CA PRO A 85 12.70 9.08 -4.69
C PRO A 85 13.54 7.87 -5.08
N ASP A 86 14.18 7.22 -4.10
CA ASP A 86 15.02 6.04 -4.31
C ASP A 86 14.19 4.83 -4.78
N LEU A 87 13.01 4.61 -4.18
CA LEU A 87 12.07 3.56 -4.61
C LEU A 87 11.45 3.87 -5.97
N CYS A 88 11.10 5.14 -6.24
CA CYS A 88 10.63 5.54 -7.57
C CYS A 88 11.65 5.22 -8.65
N ARG A 89 12.95 5.48 -8.41
CA ARG A 89 14.01 5.15 -9.35
C ARG A 89 14.11 3.63 -9.55
N ILE A 90 14.15 2.84 -8.49
CA ILE A 90 14.21 1.38 -8.56
C ILE A 90 13.03 0.82 -9.36
N ALA A 91 11.82 1.26 -9.05
CA ALA A 91 10.62 0.81 -9.75
C ALA A 91 10.66 1.18 -11.25
N SER A 92 11.08 2.41 -11.58
CA SER A 92 11.18 2.87 -12.97
C SER A 92 12.23 2.10 -13.78
N GLU A 93 13.38 1.80 -13.18
CA GLU A 93 14.43 0.97 -13.81
C GLU A 93 13.91 -0.46 -14.09
N ARG A 94 13.16 -1.06 -13.15
CA ARG A 94 12.54 -2.38 -13.34
C ARG A 94 11.50 -2.36 -14.46
N ILE A 95 10.63 -1.36 -14.48
CA ILE A 95 9.61 -1.18 -15.53
C ILE A 95 10.28 -1.10 -16.90
N LYS A 96 11.32 -0.29 -17.03
CA LYS A 96 12.10 -0.13 -18.25
C LYS A 96 12.79 -1.44 -18.67
N ALA A 97 13.45 -2.12 -17.75
CA ALA A 97 14.11 -3.40 -18.02
C ALA A 97 13.14 -4.49 -18.51
N MET A 98 11.85 -4.35 -18.20
CA MET A 98 10.77 -5.28 -18.61
C MET A 98 9.99 -4.80 -19.84
N GLY A 99 10.32 -3.63 -20.42
CA GLY A 99 9.63 -3.06 -21.57
C GLY A 99 8.16 -2.72 -21.29
N LEU A 100 7.85 -2.25 -20.08
CA LEU A 100 6.47 -1.98 -19.64
C LEU A 100 6.11 -0.49 -19.59
N GLU A 101 6.96 0.40 -20.10
CA GLU A 101 6.83 1.86 -20.00
C GLU A 101 5.55 2.41 -20.64
N ASP A 102 5.00 1.70 -21.62
CA ASP A 102 3.74 2.06 -22.28
C ASP A 102 2.51 1.79 -21.41
N ARG A 103 2.62 0.91 -20.42
CA ARG A 103 1.50 0.46 -19.57
C ARG A 103 1.65 0.79 -18.11
N VAL A 104 2.87 1.00 -17.62
CA VAL A 104 3.16 1.23 -16.20
C VAL A 104 3.91 2.54 -16.02
N LYS A 105 3.44 3.36 -15.08
CA LYS A 105 4.08 4.62 -14.70
C LYS A 105 4.29 4.67 -13.19
N ILE A 106 5.37 5.34 -12.77
CA ILE A 106 5.59 5.71 -11.37
C ILE A 106 5.43 7.22 -11.23
N VAL A 107 4.60 7.62 -10.29
CA VAL A 107 4.39 9.02 -9.89
C VAL A 107 5.05 9.21 -8.53
N GLN A 108 6.11 10.03 -8.50
CA GLN A 108 6.70 10.44 -7.24
C GLN A 108 5.80 11.47 -6.56
N GLY A 109 5.24 11.12 -5.43
CA GLY A 109 4.33 12.00 -4.70
C GLY A 109 3.60 11.34 -3.55
N SER A 110 2.79 12.15 -2.87
CA SER A 110 1.98 11.69 -1.75
C SER A 110 0.68 11.06 -2.24
N ALA A 111 0.38 9.86 -1.75
CA ALA A 111 -0.88 9.18 -2.00
C ALA A 111 -2.11 9.98 -1.50
N LEU A 112 -1.90 10.92 -0.57
CA LEU A 112 -2.97 11.81 -0.07
C LEU A 112 -3.36 12.92 -1.06
N ARG A 113 -2.55 13.16 -2.10
CA ARG A 113 -2.71 14.31 -3.02
C ARG A 113 -2.87 13.91 -4.48
N VAL A 114 -2.81 12.63 -4.78
CA VAL A 114 -2.94 12.13 -6.15
C VAL A 114 -4.40 12.14 -6.59
N ASP A 115 -4.65 12.47 -7.85
CA ASP A 115 -5.96 12.30 -8.47
C ASP A 115 -6.18 10.81 -8.78
N LEU A 116 -7.14 10.21 -8.10
CA LEU A 116 -7.54 8.81 -8.26
C LEU A 116 -8.77 8.63 -9.15
N SER A 117 -9.32 9.72 -9.70
CA SER A 117 -10.54 9.68 -10.51
C SER A 117 -10.49 8.76 -11.73
N PRO A 118 -9.31 8.49 -12.36
CA PRO A 118 -9.23 7.56 -13.48
C PRO A 118 -9.17 6.07 -13.05
N ALA A 119 -8.97 5.77 -11.75
CA ALA A 119 -8.74 4.41 -11.30
C ALA A 119 -9.97 3.50 -11.46
N ASP A 120 -9.75 2.28 -11.93
CA ASP A 120 -10.70 1.17 -11.88
C ASP A 120 -10.45 0.30 -10.64
N VAL A 121 -9.19 0.20 -10.21
CA VAL A 121 -8.76 -0.52 -9.03
C VAL A 121 -7.70 0.29 -8.28
N VAL A 122 -7.80 0.32 -6.95
CA VAL A 122 -6.78 0.89 -6.06
C VAL A 122 -6.28 -0.22 -5.14
N THR A 123 -4.96 -0.39 -5.06
CA THR A 123 -4.30 -1.32 -4.12
C THR A 123 -3.50 -0.55 -3.09
N MET A 124 -3.42 -1.09 -1.87
CA MET A 124 -2.59 -0.52 -0.81
C MET A 124 -2.19 -1.57 0.24
N PHE A 125 -1.00 -1.38 0.80
CA PHE A 125 -0.53 -2.07 2.00
C PHE A 125 -0.01 -1.05 3.01
N LEU A 126 -0.94 -0.37 3.65
CA LEU A 126 -0.67 0.76 4.56
C LEU A 126 -1.24 0.44 5.94
N LEU A 127 -0.74 1.16 6.96
CA LEU A 127 -1.23 0.98 8.33
C LEU A 127 -2.68 1.46 8.47
N THR A 128 -3.39 0.98 9.49
CA THR A 128 -4.79 1.38 9.78
C THR A 128 -4.95 2.90 9.88
N THR A 129 -4.04 3.58 10.57
CA THR A 129 -4.06 5.04 10.72
C THR A 129 -3.84 5.77 9.38
N SER A 130 -3.08 5.17 8.48
CA SER A 130 -2.85 5.69 7.13
C SER A 130 -4.07 5.49 6.24
N ASN A 131 -4.73 4.35 6.37
CA ASN A 131 -6.00 4.08 5.68
C ASN A 131 -7.09 5.08 6.12
N GLU A 132 -7.16 5.42 7.41
CA GLU A 132 -8.08 6.45 7.92
C GLU A 132 -7.80 7.84 7.33
N ARG A 133 -6.52 8.18 7.12
CA ARG A 133 -6.12 9.45 6.47
C ARG A 133 -6.41 9.47 4.98
N LEU A 134 -6.31 8.33 4.28
CA LEU A 134 -6.60 8.19 2.86
C LEU A 134 -8.09 8.15 2.56
N LYS A 135 -8.91 7.66 3.48
CA LYS A 135 -10.34 7.45 3.28
C LYS A 135 -11.05 8.65 2.64
N PRO A 136 -10.88 9.90 3.12
CA PRO A 136 -11.52 11.07 2.49
C PRO A 136 -11.09 11.28 1.02
N THR A 137 -9.84 10.97 0.68
CA THR A 137 -9.33 11.04 -0.69
C THR A 137 -9.97 9.98 -1.59
N LEU A 138 -10.08 8.74 -1.08
CA LEU A 138 -10.74 7.65 -1.78
C LEU A 138 -12.22 7.98 -2.03
N GLU A 139 -12.94 8.44 -1.02
CA GLU A 139 -14.36 8.83 -1.13
C GLU A 139 -14.59 10.00 -2.09
N LYS A 140 -13.67 10.95 -2.14
CA LYS A 140 -13.78 12.14 -3.00
C LYS A 140 -13.56 11.83 -4.48
N TYR A 141 -12.57 11.01 -4.80
CA TYR A 141 -12.09 10.85 -6.18
C TYR A 141 -12.59 9.59 -6.87
N LEU A 142 -12.84 8.50 -6.11
CA LEU A 142 -13.17 7.23 -6.73
C LEU A 142 -14.64 7.19 -7.19
N LYS A 143 -14.81 6.63 -8.38
CA LYS A 143 -16.14 6.45 -8.98
C LYS A 143 -16.87 5.26 -8.33
N PRO A 144 -18.20 5.23 -8.36
CA PRO A 144 -18.95 4.02 -8.04
C PRO A 144 -18.42 2.81 -8.81
N ARG A 145 -18.34 1.66 -8.14
CA ARG A 145 -17.81 0.38 -8.63
C ARG A 145 -16.27 0.33 -8.78
N THR A 146 -15.53 1.38 -8.45
CA THR A 146 -14.08 1.27 -8.27
C THR A 146 -13.80 0.31 -7.11
N ARG A 147 -12.91 -0.66 -7.32
CA ARG A 147 -12.52 -1.62 -6.28
C ARG A 147 -11.28 -1.12 -5.55
N VAL A 148 -11.35 -1.19 -4.22
CA VAL A 148 -10.23 -0.83 -3.34
C VAL A 148 -9.79 -2.08 -2.60
N VAL A 149 -8.51 -2.43 -2.72
CA VAL A 149 -7.92 -3.61 -2.07
C VAL A 149 -6.93 -3.18 -1.03
N SER A 150 -7.21 -3.51 0.22
CA SER A 150 -6.29 -3.25 1.32
C SER A 150 -5.70 -4.57 1.84
N ASN A 151 -4.37 -4.69 1.78
CA ASN A 151 -3.67 -5.83 2.34
C ASN A 151 -3.48 -5.65 3.84
N GLN A 152 -3.84 -6.64 4.63
CA GLN A 152 -3.66 -6.80 6.07
C GLN A 152 -4.45 -5.83 6.95
N PHE A 153 -4.65 -4.58 6.55
CA PHE A 153 -5.25 -3.54 7.39
C PHE A 153 -6.58 -3.06 6.81
N PRO A 154 -7.71 -3.28 7.50
CA PRO A 154 -9.01 -2.84 7.00
C PRO A 154 -9.13 -1.31 6.99
N ILE A 155 -10.04 -0.80 6.17
CA ILE A 155 -10.46 0.60 6.16
C ILE A 155 -11.59 0.76 7.17
N LYS A 156 -11.35 1.50 8.23
CA LYS A 156 -12.32 1.68 9.31
C LYS A 156 -13.62 2.34 8.82
N GLY A 157 -14.74 1.76 9.21
CA GLY A 157 -16.06 2.22 8.81
C GLY A 157 -16.48 1.83 7.40
N TRP A 158 -15.65 1.10 6.65
CA TRP A 158 -16.06 0.47 5.40
C TRP A 158 -16.29 -1.02 5.59
N LYS A 159 -17.35 -1.52 4.98
CA LYS A 159 -17.67 -2.95 4.95
C LYS A 159 -17.06 -3.56 3.69
N PRO A 160 -16.17 -4.55 3.79
CA PRO A 160 -15.62 -5.20 2.60
C PRO A 160 -16.70 -6.04 1.91
N VAL A 161 -16.75 -6.00 0.58
CA VAL A 161 -17.57 -6.89 -0.23
C VAL A 161 -17.01 -8.32 -0.25
N GLU A 162 -15.68 -8.44 -0.07
CA GLU A 162 -14.99 -9.72 0.05
C GLU A 162 -13.81 -9.61 1.01
N THR A 163 -13.53 -10.70 1.74
CA THR A 163 -12.31 -10.86 2.54
C THR A 163 -11.66 -12.19 2.19
N VAL A 164 -10.46 -12.12 1.64
CA VAL A 164 -9.69 -13.29 1.22
C VAL A 164 -8.57 -13.55 2.23
N ARG A 165 -8.41 -14.80 2.65
CA ARG A 165 -7.28 -15.26 3.46
C ARG A 165 -6.25 -15.88 2.53
N ALA A 166 -4.99 -15.45 2.66
CA ALA A 166 -3.86 -15.95 1.87
C ALA A 166 -2.65 -16.23 2.77
N ARG A 167 -1.68 -16.96 2.25
CA ARG A 167 -0.43 -17.25 2.96
C ARG A 167 0.76 -17.06 2.04
N ALA A 168 1.86 -16.57 2.62
CA ALA A 168 3.17 -16.57 1.97
C ALA A 168 4.18 -17.14 2.99
N GLY A 169 4.66 -18.35 2.73
CA GLY A 169 5.42 -19.12 3.71
C GLY A 169 4.61 -19.36 4.99
N ALA A 170 5.19 -19.06 6.15
CA ALA A 170 4.52 -19.19 7.44
C ALA A 170 3.54 -18.05 7.77
N MET A 171 3.61 -16.93 7.06
CA MET A 171 2.78 -15.74 7.35
C MET A 171 1.41 -15.81 6.70
N GLY A 172 0.38 -15.49 7.47
CA GLY A 172 -0.99 -15.30 7.00
C GLY A 172 -1.26 -13.83 6.65
N TYR A 173 -2.07 -13.63 5.62
CA TYR A 173 -2.50 -12.30 5.15
C TYR A 173 -4.02 -12.25 5.03
N SER A 174 -4.58 -11.09 5.32
CA SER A 174 -5.99 -10.78 5.09
C SER A 174 -6.07 -9.72 4.00
N ILE A 175 -6.78 -10.01 2.93
CA ILE A 175 -6.99 -9.10 1.81
C ILE A 175 -8.44 -8.66 1.86
N TYR A 176 -8.67 -7.37 2.04
CA TYR A 176 -10.00 -6.78 2.11
C TYR A 176 -10.31 -6.10 0.78
N VAL A 177 -11.40 -6.49 0.16
CA VAL A 177 -11.88 -5.88 -1.09
C VAL A 177 -13.11 -5.05 -0.79
N TYR A 178 -13.08 -3.81 -1.21
CA TYR A 178 -14.21 -2.87 -1.11
C TYR A 178 -14.64 -2.45 -2.51
N GLU A 179 -15.90 -2.12 -2.67
CA GLU A 179 -16.42 -1.52 -3.89
C GLU A 179 -17.07 -0.19 -3.54
N ILE A 180 -16.63 0.89 -4.19
CA ILE A 180 -17.19 2.23 -3.97
C ILE A 180 -18.66 2.26 -4.35
N GLY A 181 -19.49 2.75 -3.43
CA GLY A 181 -20.95 2.70 -3.51
C GLY A 181 -21.58 1.53 -2.74
N HIS A 182 -20.75 0.59 -2.22
CA HIS A 182 -21.19 -0.54 -1.38
C HIS A 182 -20.32 -0.69 -0.11
N THR A 183 -19.85 0.42 0.43
CA THR A 183 -18.95 0.44 1.60
C THR A 183 -19.65 0.59 2.95
N GLU A 184 -20.96 0.73 2.95
CA GLU A 184 -21.79 0.86 4.16
C GLU A 184 -22.22 -0.49 4.76
#